data_b7de3ea3e009efccd6fb17ab79860b60
#
_entry.id   b7de3ea3e009efccd6fb17ab79860b60
#
_cell.length_a   1.000
_cell.length_b   1.000
_cell.length_c   1.000
_cell.angle_alpha   90.00
_cell.angle_beta   90.00
_cell.angle_gamma   90.00
#
_symmetry.space_group_name_H-M   'P 1'
#
loop_
_entity.id
_entity.type
_entity.pdbx_description
1 polymer ?
#
loop_
_entity_poly.entity_id
_entity_poly.type
_entity_poly.pdbx_seq_one_letter_code
_entity_poly.pdbx_strand_id
1 'polypeptide(L)'
;MRGMKYTTIPMTILAMAAIATAAADKDTVRFTISADHTNCLYRCGETATFTVTATDTNGRPVSAGCAVATMDNFGTNRMLDATFDLSKENPFLVTGTMAEPGFLKLAVKQKDGGGKPTVYGVGFEPERIRKASPSPKDFDTFWADAKRMLDRTTPADVKLERVAERCTDRIDFHRISAASYRGRVWGWLSVPKDASAAKRYPVRVEVPGAGKGRWAHDMTPEDDAICLKMTAHAFPLAFDDETFLKQYADLENDVRKKYGVSNYAIAGLGKSREEFYYYRAFLGISRMVDWIAAQPYVDTDSITYSGASQGGGFGLALLALNRHFTKGVLYVPALSDNMAPLLIGRRSGCGPCHIFGQPAEDRAEAAKNAPYFDGANFASRIVCPVRVVVGFADDTCPPPAVYATYNEIKAADRNIIHGIGMGHRVFRDITKRMREWQRSR
;
A
#
# COMPACT_ATOMS: atom_id res chain seq x y z
N MET A 1 17.07 60.97 51.52
CA MET A 1 16.98 59.55 51.17
C MET A 1 15.68 59.01 51.74
N ARG A 2 14.65 58.79 50.85
CA ARG A 2 13.31 58.39 51.30
C ARG A 2 13.17 56.90 51.09
N GLY A 3 12.95 56.14 52.17
CA GLY A 3 12.68 54.71 52.13
C GLY A 3 11.26 54.45 51.71
N MET A 4 11.13 53.57 50.74
CA MET A 4 9.84 53.10 50.22
C MET A 4 9.43 51.82 50.98
N LYS A 5 8.34 51.93 51.73
CA LYS A 5 7.74 50.82 52.47
C LYS A 5 6.89 49.97 51.47
N TYR A 6 7.20 48.68 51.35
CA TYR A 6 6.36 47.69 50.62
C TYR A 6 5.31 47.18 51.62
N THR A 7 4.03 47.41 51.26
CA THR A 7 2.87 46.83 51.95
C THR A 7 2.54 45.48 51.29
N THR A 8 2.65 44.42 52.07
CA THR A 8 2.23 43.08 51.66
C THR A 8 0.71 42.97 51.76
N ILE A 9 0.05 42.67 50.64
CA ILE A 9 -1.36 42.31 50.58
C ILE A 9 -1.46 40.77 50.68
N PRO A 10 -2.26 40.20 51.60
CA PRO A 10 -2.46 38.76 51.64
C PRO A 10 -3.33 38.32 50.50
N MET A 11 -2.80 37.44 49.63
CA MET A 11 -3.52 36.80 48.53
C MET A 11 -4.33 35.63 49.10
N THR A 12 -5.63 35.83 49.28
CA THR A 12 -6.59 34.78 49.61
C THR A 12 -6.78 33.90 48.39
N ILE A 13 -6.23 32.68 48.45
CA ILE A 13 -6.45 31.67 47.42
C ILE A 13 -7.86 31.15 47.57
N LEU A 14 -8.76 31.62 46.71
CA LEU A 14 -10.09 31.02 46.51
C LEU A 14 -9.91 29.75 45.69
N ALA A 15 -9.96 28.58 46.32
CA ALA A 15 -10.00 27.31 45.65
C ALA A 15 -11.34 27.17 44.92
N MET A 16 -11.39 27.52 43.63
CA MET A 16 -12.47 27.10 42.75
C MET A 16 -12.32 25.60 42.54
N ALA A 17 -13.18 24.82 43.18
CA ALA A 17 -13.43 23.44 42.81
C ALA A 17 -14.00 23.44 41.39
N ALA A 18 -13.19 23.12 40.41
CA ALA A 18 -13.64 22.79 39.08
C ALA A 18 -14.46 21.50 39.19
N ILE A 19 -15.79 21.62 39.16
CA ILE A 19 -16.66 20.50 38.90
C ILE A 19 -16.33 20.10 37.44
N ALA A 20 -15.49 19.09 37.27
CA ALA A 20 -15.33 18.40 36.03
C ALA A 20 -16.71 17.72 35.75
N THR A 21 -17.56 18.38 35.00
CA THR A 21 -18.63 17.68 34.30
C THR A 21 -17.93 16.70 33.37
N ALA A 22 -17.91 15.43 33.77
CA ALA A 22 -17.60 14.33 32.86
C ALA A 22 -18.51 14.56 31.64
N ALA A 23 -17.91 14.94 30.50
CA ALA A 23 -18.60 14.91 29.24
C ALA A 23 -19.08 13.48 29.11
N ALA A 24 -20.40 13.28 29.10
CA ALA A 24 -21.01 11.99 28.83
C ALA A 24 -20.36 11.47 27.55
N ASP A 25 -19.74 10.30 27.65
CA ASP A 25 -19.19 9.56 26.53
C ASP A 25 -20.35 9.46 25.53
N LYS A 26 -20.28 10.21 24.41
CA LYS A 26 -21.33 10.19 23.40
C LYS A 26 -21.36 8.76 22.92
N ASP A 27 -22.44 8.04 23.21
CA ASP A 27 -22.65 6.65 22.87
C ASP A 27 -22.17 6.43 21.43
N THR A 28 -21.04 5.75 21.27
CA THR A 28 -20.42 5.55 19.97
C THR A 28 -21.23 4.48 19.25
N VAL A 29 -22.08 4.92 18.31
CA VAL A 29 -22.83 4.00 17.46
C VAL A 29 -21.89 3.24 16.56
N ARG A 30 -22.02 1.91 16.56
CA ARG A 30 -21.30 1.00 15.66
C ARG A 30 -22.23 0.56 14.55
N PHE A 31 -21.76 0.65 13.30
CA PHE A 31 -22.47 0.17 12.14
C PHE A 31 -21.87 -1.15 11.65
N THR A 32 -22.76 -2.12 11.37
CA THR A 32 -22.41 -3.35 10.66
C THR A 32 -23.13 -3.33 9.33
N ILE A 33 -22.42 -3.64 8.24
CA ILE A 33 -22.97 -3.66 6.90
C ILE A 33 -22.75 -5.04 6.31
N SER A 34 -23.79 -5.61 5.70
CA SER A 34 -23.71 -6.83 4.89
C SER A 34 -24.42 -6.61 3.55
N ALA A 35 -24.10 -7.42 2.57
CA ALA A 35 -24.79 -7.45 1.28
C ALA A 35 -25.61 -8.74 1.15
N ASP A 36 -26.63 -8.72 0.31
CA ASP A 36 -27.50 -9.87 0.02
C ASP A 36 -26.75 -11.02 -0.67
N HIS A 37 -25.69 -10.73 -1.47
CA HIS A 37 -24.77 -11.75 -1.98
C HIS A 37 -23.58 -11.91 -1.03
N THR A 38 -23.36 -13.13 -0.52
CA THR A 38 -22.27 -13.43 0.44
C THR A 38 -20.88 -13.25 -0.14
N ASN A 39 -20.70 -13.42 -1.46
CA ASN A 39 -19.45 -13.19 -2.16
C ASN A 39 -19.27 -11.72 -2.61
N CYS A 40 -20.30 -10.86 -2.40
CA CYS A 40 -20.34 -9.45 -2.77
C CYS A 40 -20.04 -9.20 -4.27
N LEU A 41 -20.44 -10.12 -5.15
CA LEU A 41 -20.28 -10.00 -6.59
C LEU A 41 -21.64 -10.07 -7.29
N TYR A 42 -21.82 -9.17 -8.27
CA TYR A 42 -23.06 -8.96 -9.02
C TYR A 42 -22.77 -8.87 -10.51
N ARG A 43 -23.81 -9.09 -11.34
CA ARG A 43 -23.77 -8.75 -12.74
C ARG A 43 -24.11 -7.26 -12.92
N CYS A 44 -23.62 -6.65 -13.98
CA CYS A 44 -24.05 -5.31 -14.37
C CYS A 44 -25.58 -5.29 -14.61
N GLY A 45 -26.24 -4.29 -14.03
CA GLY A 45 -27.72 -4.17 -14.03
C GLY A 45 -28.44 -4.86 -12.86
N GLU A 46 -27.79 -5.77 -12.13
CA GLU A 46 -28.36 -6.31 -10.89
C GLU A 46 -28.41 -5.22 -9.79
N THR A 47 -29.29 -5.41 -8.83
CA THR A 47 -29.40 -4.54 -7.66
C THR A 47 -28.74 -5.20 -6.46
N ALA A 48 -27.70 -4.59 -5.92
CA ALA A 48 -27.13 -4.97 -4.64
C ALA A 48 -27.94 -4.34 -3.51
N THR A 49 -28.29 -5.14 -2.50
CA THR A 49 -28.99 -4.70 -1.31
C THR A 49 -28.09 -4.80 -0.09
N PHE A 50 -27.80 -3.65 0.52
CA PHE A 50 -27.03 -3.57 1.75
C PHE A 50 -27.99 -3.51 2.95
N THR A 51 -27.77 -4.37 3.93
CA THR A 51 -28.42 -4.31 5.24
C THR A 51 -27.47 -3.63 6.22
N VAL A 52 -27.92 -2.52 6.81
CA VAL A 52 -27.13 -1.74 7.78
C VAL A 52 -27.76 -1.85 9.14
N THR A 53 -27.02 -2.31 10.13
CA THR A 53 -27.45 -2.42 11.53
C THR A 53 -26.64 -1.46 12.39
N ALA A 54 -27.31 -0.63 13.18
CA ALA A 54 -26.71 0.27 14.16
C ALA A 54 -26.84 -0.33 15.57
N THR A 55 -25.70 -0.46 16.28
CA THR A 55 -25.65 -0.97 17.66
C THR A 55 -24.87 -0.02 18.57
N ASP A 56 -25.15 -0.07 19.88
CA ASP A 56 -24.34 0.55 20.90
C ASP A 56 -23.02 -0.24 21.13
N THR A 57 -22.20 0.22 22.06
CA THR A 57 -20.96 -0.45 22.43
C THR A 57 -21.14 -1.83 23.05
N ASN A 58 -22.35 -2.13 23.54
CA ASN A 58 -22.73 -3.42 24.13
C ASN A 58 -23.41 -4.37 23.13
N GLY A 59 -23.52 -3.96 21.87
CA GLY A 59 -24.14 -4.75 20.79
C GLY A 59 -25.67 -4.69 20.76
N ARG A 60 -26.34 -3.80 21.54
CA ARG A 60 -27.79 -3.64 21.53
C ARG A 60 -28.19 -2.69 20.38
N PRO A 61 -29.36 -2.96 19.72
CA PRO A 61 -29.84 -2.08 18.66
C PRO A 61 -30.04 -0.64 19.17
N VAL A 62 -29.59 0.34 18.39
CA VAL A 62 -29.84 1.76 18.65
C VAL A 62 -31.23 2.12 18.13
N SER A 63 -32.03 2.83 18.95
CA SER A 63 -33.40 3.25 18.63
C SER A 63 -33.58 4.77 18.64
N ALA A 64 -32.49 5.54 18.49
CA ALA A 64 -32.54 7.01 18.46
C ALA A 64 -31.39 7.59 17.65
N GLY A 65 -31.58 8.79 17.10
CA GLY A 65 -30.60 9.48 16.29
C GLY A 65 -30.70 9.13 14.82
N CYS A 66 -29.72 9.62 14.04
CA CYS A 66 -29.72 9.45 12.59
C CYS A 66 -28.38 8.90 12.08
N ALA A 67 -28.44 8.05 11.06
CA ALA A 67 -27.31 7.63 10.25
C ALA A 67 -27.28 8.40 8.91
N VAL A 68 -26.09 8.76 8.46
CA VAL A 68 -25.86 9.27 7.09
C VAL A 68 -25.20 8.17 6.29
N ALA A 69 -25.83 7.80 5.20
CA ALA A 69 -25.32 6.84 4.22
C ALA A 69 -24.97 7.54 2.93
N THR A 70 -23.76 7.31 2.42
CA THR A 70 -23.30 7.81 1.12
C THR A 70 -22.82 6.65 0.27
N MET A 71 -23.09 6.69 -1.02
CA MET A 71 -22.63 5.69 -1.98
C MET A 71 -21.90 6.35 -3.14
N ASP A 72 -20.78 5.77 -3.56
CA ASP A 72 -20.03 6.14 -4.74
C ASP A 72 -19.45 4.90 -5.45
N ASN A 73 -18.87 5.09 -6.62
CA ASN A 73 -18.27 4.04 -7.43
C ASN A 73 -16.73 3.98 -7.31
N PHE A 74 -16.17 4.34 -6.17
CA PHE A 74 -14.72 4.55 -5.99
C PHE A 74 -14.14 5.60 -6.96
N GLY A 75 -14.94 6.55 -7.40
CA GLY A 75 -14.56 7.58 -8.35
C GLY A 75 -15.12 8.93 -7.96
N THR A 76 -15.61 9.63 -8.98
CA THR A 76 -16.13 10.99 -8.85
C THR A 76 -17.65 11.04 -8.70
N ASN A 77 -18.36 9.95 -9.02
CA ASN A 77 -19.81 9.91 -9.04
C ASN A 77 -20.39 9.53 -7.69
N ARG A 78 -21.03 10.48 -7.03
CA ARG A 78 -21.85 10.25 -5.86
C ARG A 78 -23.23 9.76 -6.30
N MET A 79 -23.62 8.57 -5.89
CA MET A 79 -24.83 7.89 -6.31
C MET A 79 -25.95 7.96 -5.24
N LEU A 80 -25.57 8.13 -3.98
CA LEU A 80 -26.48 8.27 -2.84
C LEU A 80 -25.93 9.24 -1.81
N ASP A 81 -26.82 10.04 -1.25
CA ASP A 81 -26.62 10.82 -0.01
C ASP A 81 -27.94 10.86 0.73
N ALA A 82 -28.10 10.01 1.76
CA ALA A 82 -29.33 9.81 2.46
C ALA A 82 -29.14 9.82 3.99
N THR A 83 -30.18 10.24 4.71
CA THR A 83 -30.23 10.20 6.16
C THR A 83 -31.33 9.25 6.60
N PHE A 84 -31.02 8.33 7.50
CA PHE A 84 -31.90 7.31 8.07
C PHE A 84 -32.15 7.61 9.53
N ASP A 85 -33.43 7.60 9.95
CA ASP A 85 -33.88 7.80 11.33
C ASP A 85 -33.90 6.44 12.06
N LEU A 86 -32.89 6.23 12.92
CA LEU A 86 -32.70 4.96 13.65
C LEU A 86 -33.85 4.65 14.63
N SER A 87 -34.71 5.62 14.93
CA SER A 87 -35.92 5.38 15.75
C SER A 87 -37.07 4.72 14.96
N LYS A 88 -37.02 4.83 13.63
CA LYS A 88 -38.04 4.29 12.72
C LYS A 88 -37.59 3.00 12.05
N GLU A 89 -36.32 2.91 11.72
CA GLU A 89 -35.76 1.76 10.99
C GLU A 89 -34.34 1.43 11.44
N ASN A 90 -34.19 0.30 12.08
CA ASN A 90 -32.91 -0.31 12.43
C ASN A 90 -33.10 -1.83 12.59
N PRO A 91 -32.62 -2.68 11.65
CA PRO A 91 -31.76 -2.34 10.50
C PRO A 91 -32.49 -1.57 9.39
N PHE A 92 -31.72 -0.83 8.56
CA PHE A 92 -32.24 -0.19 7.35
C PHE A 92 -31.56 -0.73 6.09
N LEU A 93 -32.23 -0.58 4.95
CA LEU A 93 -31.74 -1.07 3.67
C LEU A 93 -31.26 0.07 2.78
N VAL A 94 -30.14 -0.17 2.08
CA VAL A 94 -29.61 0.70 1.03
C VAL A 94 -29.41 -0.14 -0.22
N THR A 95 -29.90 0.33 -1.36
CA THR A 95 -29.74 -0.37 -2.63
C THR A 95 -28.90 0.42 -3.61
N GLY A 96 -28.22 -0.29 -4.53
CA GLY A 96 -27.45 0.32 -5.60
C GLY A 96 -27.23 -0.64 -6.76
N THR A 97 -27.00 -0.09 -7.93
CA THR A 97 -26.71 -0.85 -9.16
C THR A 97 -25.63 -0.15 -9.97
N MET A 98 -24.97 -0.92 -10.86
CA MET A 98 -24.04 -0.40 -11.86
C MET A 98 -24.39 -0.99 -13.23
N ALA A 99 -24.45 -0.15 -14.25
CA ALA A 99 -24.62 -0.57 -15.64
C ALA A 99 -23.30 -1.08 -16.26
N GLU A 100 -22.15 -0.61 -15.73
CA GLU A 100 -20.82 -0.94 -16.23
C GLU A 100 -20.00 -1.66 -15.17
N PRO A 101 -18.99 -2.47 -15.57
CA PRO A 101 -18.10 -3.15 -14.64
C PRO A 101 -17.38 -2.19 -13.68
N GLY A 102 -17.45 -2.49 -12.38
CA GLY A 102 -16.88 -1.62 -11.35
C GLY A 102 -17.17 -2.06 -9.94
N PHE A 103 -17.13 -1.12 -9.01
CA PHE A 103 -17.43 -1.34 -7.60
C PHE A 103 -18.33 -0.23 -7.06
N LEU A 104 -19.28 -0.60 -6.21
CA LEU A 104 -20.00 0.33 -5.35
C LEU A 104 -19.38 0.32 -3.96
N LYS A 105 -19.26 1.52 -3.38
CA LYS A 105 -18.80 1.74 -2.01
C LYS A 105 -19.90 2.43 -1.22
N LEU A 106 -20.43 1.74 -0.20
CA LEU A 106 -21.31 2.31 0.79
C LEU A 106 -20.50 2.76 2.01
N ALA A 107 -20.68 4.00 2.44
CA ALA A 107 -20.08 4.54 3.67
C ALA A 107 -21.20 5.06 4.59
N VAL A 108 -21.21 4.59 5.84
CA VAL A 108 -22.23 4.94 6.83
C VAL A 108 -21.56 5.49 8.09
N LYS A 109 -22.10 6.58 8.60
CA LYS A 109 -21.69 7.19 9.88
C LYS A 109 -22.87 7.75 10.66
N GLN A 110 -22.71 7.94 11.95
CA GLN A 110 -23.65 8.70 12.76
C GLN A 110 -23.64 10.17 12.31
N LYS A 111 -24.83 10.79 12.16
CA LYS A 111 -24.98 12.14 11.62
C LYS A 111 -24.23 13.18 12.44
N ASP A 112 -24.39 13.16 13.75
CA ASP A 112 -23.80 14.12 14.68
C ASP A 112 -22.58 13.59 15.43
N GLY A 113 -22.02 12.46 14.94
CA GLY A 113 -20.85 11.79 15.53
C GLY A 113 -19.54 12.16 14.83
N GLY A 114 -18.44 12.22 15.60
CA GLY A 114 -17.11 12.53 15.09
C GLY A 114 -16.30 11.34 14.55
N GLY A 115 -16.90 10.14 14.45
CA GLY A 115 -16.22 8.92 14.03
C GLY A 115 -15.98 8.80 12.52
N LYS A 116 -15.00 7.95 12.13
CA LYS A 116 -14.83 7.56 10.72
C LYS A 116 -16.02 6.72 10.26
N PRO A 117 -16.45 6.84 8.99
CA PRO A 117 -17.51 6.01 8.46
C PRO A 117 -17.11 4.53 8.45
N THR A 118 -18.09 3.65 8.66
CA THR A 118 -17.99 2.24 8.31
C THR A 118 -18.19 2.11 6.82
N VAL A 119 -17.26 1.44 6.14
CA VAL A 119 -17.24 1.32 4.67
C VAL A 119 -17.43 -0.14 4.27
N TYR A 120 -18.19 -0.36 3.22
CA TYR A 120 -18.42 -1.67 2.63
C TYR A 120 -18.48 -1.56 1.10
N GLY A 121 -17.88 -2.54 0.41
CA GLY A 121 -17.82 -2.52 -1.05
C GLY A 121 -18.34 -3.80 -1.68
N VAL A 122 -18.95 -3.67 -2.86
CA VAL A 122 -19.40 -4.79 -3.70
C VAL A 122 -18.94 -4.58 -5.15
N GLY A 123 -18.63 -5.68 -5.85
CA GLY A 123 -18.15 -5.66 -7.23
C GLY A 123 -19.22 -6.05 -8.25
N PHE A 124 -19.23 -5.36 -9.37
CA PHE A 124 -20.08 -5.66 -10.52
C PHE A 124 -19.20 -6.10 -11.69
N GLU A 125 -19.25 -7.39 -12.06
CA GLU A 125 -18.43 -8.01 -13.11
C GLU A 125 -16.96 -7.54 -13.10
N PRO A 126 -16.27 -7.57 -11.94
CA PRO A 126 -14.96 -6.93 -11.78
C PRO A 126 -13.88 -7.56 -12.68
N GLU A 127 -14.05 -8.80 -13.12
CA GLU A 127 -13.21 -9.48 -14.12
C GLU A 127 -13.24 -8.82 -15.50
N ARG A 128 -14.24 -7.96 -15.78
CA ARG A 128 -14.37 -7.20 -17.02
C ARG A 128 -13.78 -5.79 -16.93
N ILE A 129 -13.35 -5.34 -15.76
CA ILE A 129 -12.71 -4.02 -15.61
C ILE A 129 -11.41 -4.00 -16.43
N ARG A 130 -11.27 -2.94 -17.25
CA ARG A 130 -10.08 -2.72 -18.09
C ARG A 130 -9.24 -1.58 -17.53
N LYS A 131 -7.93 -1.62 -17.76
CA LYS A 131 -7.03 -0.51 -17.48
C LYS A 131 -7.36 0.69 -18.37
N ALA A 132 -7.12 1.91 -17.86
CA ALA A 132 -7.52 3.13 -18.53
C ALA A 132 -6.65 3.49 -19.74
N SER A 133 -5.40 3.04 -19.78
CA SER A 133 -4.50 3.37 -20.89
C SER A 133 -3.77 2.14 -21.45
N PRO A 134 -3.45 2.12 -22.74
CA PRO A 134 -2.59 1.09 -23.31
C PRO A 134 -1.16 1.19 -22.77
N SER A 135 -0.41 0.09 -22.83
CA SER A 135 1.02 0.11 -22.59
C SER A 135 1.74 0.95 -23.66
N PRO A 136 2.78 1.73 -23.29
CA PRO A 136 3.67 2.33 -24.29
C PRO A 136 4.23 1.27 -25.26
N LYS A 137 4.36 1.61 -26.52
CA LYS A 137 4.84 0.68 -27.55
C LYS A 137 6.26 0.20 -27.29
N ASP A 138 7.08 1.06 -26.71
CA ASP A 138 8.49 0.83 -26.36
C ASP A 138 8.70 0.39 -24.90
N PHE A 139 7.65 0.03 -24.17
CA PHE A 139 7.70 -0.31 -22.74
C PHE A 139 8.77 -1.38 -22.44
N ASP A 140 8.77 -2.47 -23.17
CA ASP A 140 9.72 -3.58 -22.95
C ASP A 140 11.16 -3.18 -23.32
N THR A 141 11.32 -2.46 -24.42
CA THR A 141 12.61 -1.93 -24.85
C THR A 141 13.16 -0.93 -23.82
N PHE A 142 12.33 -0.02 -23.34
CA PHE A 142 12.73 0.94 -22.30
C PHE A 142 13.32 0.27 -21.07
N TRP A 143 12.61 -0.71 -20.49
CA TRP A 143 13.08 -1.38 -19.28
C TRP A 143 14.27 -2.31 -19.54
N ALA A 144 14.32 -2.97 -20.69
CA ALA A 144 15.48 -3.77 -21.09
C ALA A 144 16.73 -2.90 -21.28
N ASP A 145 16.59 -1.74 -21.92
CA ASP A 145 17.70 -0.78 -22.11
C ASP A 145 18.14 -0.18 -20.78
N ALA A 146 17.20 0.14 -19.90
CA ALA A 146 17.51 0.64 -18.56
C ALA A 146 18.37 -0.36 -17.76
N LYS A 147 18.01 -1.65 -17.77
CA LYS A 147 18.82 -2.70 -17.12
C LYS A 147 20.19 -2.81 -17.78
N ARG A 148 20.26 -2.91 -19.12
CA ARG A 148 21.54 -3.00 -19.85
C ARG A 148 22.44 -1.78 -19.61
N MET A 149 21.85 -0.59 -19.59
CA MET A 149 22.60 0.64 -19.30
C MET A 149 23.19 0.58 -17.89
N LEU A 150 22.36 0.21 -16.89
CA LEU A 150 22.82 0.10 -15.50
C LEU A 150 23.98 -0.91 -15.38
N ASP A 151 23.89 -2.07 -16.01
CA ASP A 151 24.92 -3.13 -15.93
C ASP A 151 26.25 -2.71 -16.59
N ARG A 152 26.17 -1.93 -17.68
CA ARG A 152 27.39 -1.44 -18.39
C ARG A 152 28.03 -0.27 -17.70
N THR A 153 27.26 0.62 -17.05
CA THR A 153 27.80 1.90 -16.56
C THR A 153 28.04 1.93 -15.07
N THR A 154 27.45 1.00 -14.32
CA THR A 154 27.47 1.03 -12.86
C THR A 154 27.73 -0.38 -12.33
N PRO A 155 28.94 -0.73 -11.88
CA PRO A 155 29.19 -1.97 -11.15
C PRO A 155 28.22 -2.13 -9.99
N ALA A 156 27.77 -3.35 -9.68
CA ALA A 156 26.79 -3.59 -8.64
C ALA A 156 27.25 -3.14 -7.24
N ASP A 157 28.58 -3.23 -6.99
CA ASP A 157 29.22 -2.78 -5.73
C ASP A 157 28.35 -3.12 -4.50
N VAL A 158 28.02 -4.42 -4.36
CA VAL A 158 27.22 -4.89 -3.24
C VAL A 158 28.03 -4.79 -1.96
N LYS A 159 27.47 -4.15 -0.94
CA LYS A 159 28.09 -3.99 0.37
C LYS A 159 27.26 -4.69 1.42
N LEU A 160 27.91 -5.46 2.27
CA LEU A 160 27.35 -6.13 3.42
C LEU A 160 28.02 -5.57 4.68
N GLU A 161 27.21 -5.06 5.58
CA GLU A 161 27.62 -4.60 6.89
C GLU A 161 26.93 -5.50 7.94
N ARG A 162 27.73 -6.28 8.68
CA ARG A 162 27.20 -7.17 9.69
C ARG A 162 26.65 -6.40 10.87
N VAL A 163 25.41 -6.71 11.29
CA VAL A 163 24.71 -6.09 12.40
C VAL A 163 24.73 -7.06 13.57
N ALA A 164 25.79 -6.99 14.38
CA ALA A 164 26.10 -8.00 15.40
C ALA A 164 24.96 -8.20 16.42
N GLU A 165 24.29 -7.13 16.83
CA GLU A 165 23.17 -7.15 17.77
C GLU A 165 21.90 -7.80 17.24
N ARG A 166 21.82 -8.04 15.93
CA ARG A 166 20.70 -8.72 15.26
C ARG A 166 21.05 -10.16 14.85
N CYS A 167 22.32 -10.54 14.97
CA CYS A 167 22.73 -11.91 14.77
C CYS A 167 22.27 -12.81 15.93
N THR A 168 21.94 -14.05 15.63
CA THR A 168 21.62 -15.09 16.62
C THR A 168 22.58 -16.26 16.49
N ASP A 169 22.41 -17.31 17.28
CA ASP A 169 23.19 -18.56 17.12
C ASP A 169 22.94 -19.22 15.76
N ARG A 170 21.80 -18.93 15.11
CA ARG A 170 21.37 -19.57 13.86
C ARG A 170 21.41 -18.65 12.64
N ILE A 171 21.44 -17.32 12.83
CA ILE A 171 21.28 -16.33 11.77
C ILE A 171 22.42 -15.31 11.80
N ASP A 172 23.01 -15.05 10.65
CA ASP A 172 23.77 -13.82 10.38
C ASP A 172 22.88 -12.75 9.77
N PHE A 173 22.95 -11.54 10.32
CA PHE A 173 22.12 -10.42 9.92
C PHE A 173 22.98 -9.27 9.42
N HIS A 174 22.59 -8.68 8.26
CA HIS A 174 23.36 -7.65 7.58
C HIS A 174 22.49 -6.49 7.11
N ARG A 175 23.06 -5.30 7.16
CA ARG A 175 22.61 -4.21 6.30
C ARG A 175 23.25 -4.43 4.94
N ILE A 176 22.42 -4.41 3.88
CA ILE A 176 22.87 -4.65 2.52
C ILE A 176 22.55 -3.44 1.64
N SER A 177 23.44 -3.17 0.69
CA SER A 177 23.19 -2.16 -0.34
C SER A 177 23.85 -2.54 -1.65
N ALA A 178 23.29 -2.03 -2.76
CA ALA A 178 23.90 -2.13 -4.07
C ALA A 178 23.84 -0.79 -4.81
N ALA A 179 24.83 -0.52 -5.64
CA ALA A 179 24.79 0.63 -6.53
C ALA A 179 23.66 0.47 -7.55
N SER A 180 22.97 1.56 -7.82
CA SER A 180 21.90 1.68 -8.79
C SER A 180 22.03 3.01 -9.55
N TYR A 181 21.07 3.30 -10.43
CA TYR A 181 21.08 4.53 -11.20
C TYR A 181 21.14 5.76 -10.28
N ARG A 182 22.22 6.55 -10.40
CA ARG A 182 22.45 7.79 -9.64
C ARG A 182 22.30 7.64 -8.12
N GLY A 183 22.69 6.48 -7.56
CA GLY A 183 22.62 6.25 -6.13
C GLY A 183 22.71 4.79 -5.73
N ARG A 184 22.14 4.44 -4.59
CA ARG A 184 22.12 3.07 -4.07
C ARG A 184 20.69 2.65 -3.70
N VAL A 185 20.48 1.34 -3.60
CA VAL A 185 19.34 0.73 -2.92
C VAL A 185 19.82 0.11 -1.61
N TRP A 186 18.97 0.10 -0.61
CA TRP A 186 19.31 -0.33 0.73
C TRP A 186 18.28 -1.34 1.24
N GLY A 187 18.75 -2.24 2.10
CA GLY A 187 17.89 -3.26 2.68
C GLY A 187 18.56 -3.98 3.85
N TRP A 188 17.86 -5.00 4.32
CA TRP A 188 18.33 -5.98 5.29
C TRP A 188 18.44 -7.34 4.62
N LEU A 189 19.45 -8.09 5.01
CA LEU A 189 19.67 -9.48 4.61
C LEU A 189 19.90 -10.32 5.85
N SER A 190 19.12 -11.39 6.02
CA SER A 190 19.41 -12.43 6.98
C SER A 190 19.70 -13.76 6.28
N VAL A 191 20.74 -14.45 6.72
CA VAL A 191 21.19 -15.72 6.16
C VAL A 191 21.37 -16.74 7.28
N PRO A 192 20.77 -17.95 7.18
CA PRO A 192 21.08 -19.04 8.10
C PRO A 192 22.58 -19.35 8.11
N LYS A 193 23.19 -19.49 9.28
CA LYS A 193 24.65 -19.67 9.41
C LYS A 193 25.19 -20.95 8.80
N ASP A 194 24.36 -21.97 8.68
CA ASP A 194 24.69 -23.23 8.04
C ASP A 194 24.37 -23.28 6.54
N ALA A 195 23.97 -22.13 5.96
CA ALA A 195 23.77 -22.02 4.52
C ALA A 195 25.07 -22.23 3.76
N SER A 196 25.03 -23.11 2.76
CA SER A 196 26.19 -23.51 1.96
C SER A 196 25.75 -24.07 0.61
N ALA A 197 26.68 -24.35 -0.28
CA ALA A 197 26.37 -25.01 -1.54
C ALA A 197 25.75 -26.40 -1.36
N ALA A 198 26.03 -27.07 -0.23
CA ALA A 198 25.45 -28.36 0.13
C ALA A 198 24.11 -28.24 0.88
N LYS A 199 23.83 -27.07 1.49
CA LYS A 199 22.58 -26.78 2.19
C LYS A 199 22.01 -25.44 1.73
N ARG A 200 21.21 -25.48 0.68
CA ARG A 200 20.60 -24.30 0.07
C ARG A 200 19.30 -23.92 0.77
N TYR A 201 19.02 -22.62 0.80
CA TYR A 201 17.82 -22.07 1.43
C TYR A 201 16.96 -21.31 0.44
N PRO A 202 15.63 -21.35 0.59
CA PRO A 202 14.72 -20.49 -0.18
C PRO A 202 14.97 -19.02 0.16
N VAL A 203 14.68 -18.14 -0.79
CA VAL A 203 14.77 -16.66 -0.61
C VAL A 203 13.40 -16.06 -0.51
N ARG A 204 13.19 -15.21 0.49
CA ARG A 204 11.99 -14.40 0.67
C ARG A 204 12.35 -12.92 0.49
N VAL A 205 11.93 -12.37 -0.64
CA VAL A 205 12.13 -10.97 -0.96
C VAL A 205 10.89 -10.18 -0.55
N GLU A 206 11.09 -9.11 0.21
CA GLU A 206 10.05 -8.20 0.64
C GLU A 206 10.40 -6.75 0.26
N VAL A 207 9.40 -5.98 -0.20
CA VAL A 207 9.43 -4.52 -0.21
C VAL A 207 8.28 -4.02 0.65
N PRO A 208 8.54 -3.12 1.62
CA PRO A 208 7.51 -2.66 2.54
C PRO A 208 6.52 -1.70 1.88
N GLY A 209 5.37 -1.52 2.54
CA GLY A 209 4.44 -0.43 2.25
C GLY A 209 5.07 0.93 2.48
N ALA A 210 4.48 1.98 1.90
CA ALA A 210 4.88 3.36 2.16
C ALA A 210 4.55 3.76 3.61
N GLY A 211 5.32 4.70 4.15
CA GLY A 211 5.07 5.28 5.46
C GLY A 211 6.28 5.25 6.40
N LYS A 212 6.04 5.77 7.61
CA LYS A 212 7.08 6.07 8.61
C LYS A 212 7.04 5.10 9.79
N GLY A 213 6.26 4.03 9.71
CA GLY A 213 6.15 3.07 10.80
C GLY A 213 7.27 2.03 10.77
N ARG A 214 7.42 1.31 11.87
CA ARG A 214 8.46 0.30 12.06
C ARG A 214 8.49 -0.77 10.95
N TRP A 215 7.33 -1.12 10.38
CA TRP A 215 7.24 -2.04 9.24
C TRP A 215 8.05 -1.58 8.00
N ALA A 216 8.31 -0.28 7.88
CA ALA A 216 9.02 0.27 6.72
C ALA A 216 10.54 0.04 6.81
N HIS A 217 11.09 -0.11 8.01
CA HIS A 217 12.54 -0.16 8.21
C HIS A 217 13.05 -1.34 9.05
N ASP A 218 12.19 -2.07 9.78
CA ASP A 218 12.60 -3.28 10.54
C ASP A 218 12.31 -4.56 9.76
N MET A 219 13.05 -5.62 10.02
CA MET A 219 12.88 -6.96 9.46
C MET A 219 13.00 -8.03 10.54
N THR A 220 12.07 -8.97 10.57
CA THR A 220 12.17 -10.17 11.38
C THR A 220 12.80 -11.28 10.54
N PRO A 221 13.98 -11.84 10.93
CA PRO A 221 14.60 -12.95 10.21
C PRO A 221 13.82 -14.25 10.42
N GLU A 222 13.99 -15.20 9.51
CA GLU A 222 13.42 -16.55 9.59
C GLU A 222 14.56 -17.58 9.57
N ASP A 223 14.44 -18.63 10.37
CA ASP A 223 15.49 -19.66 10.48
C ASP A 223 15.50 -20.64 9.29
N ASP A 224 14.41 -20.70 8.54
CA ASP A 224 14.18 -21.61 7.42
C ASP A 224 14.31 -20.96 6.03
N ALA A 225 14.75 -19.70 5.99
CA ALA A 225 14.89 -18.96 4.74
C ALA A 225 15.95 -17.86 4.83
N ILE A 226 16.48 -17.48 3.68
CA ILE A 226 17.19 -16.22 3.47
C ILE A 226 16.14 -15.14 3.29
N CYS A 227 16.16 -14.11 4.17
CA CYS A 227 15.22 -12.99 4.04
C CYS A 227 15.96 -11.77 3.48
N LEU A 228 15.43 -11.21 2.40
CA LEU A 228 15.92 -9.99 1.77
C LEU A 228 14.81 -8.93 1.75
N LYS A 229 14.89 -7.97 2.66
CA LYS A 229 13.96 -6.84 2.70
C LYS A 229 14.62 -5.61 2.11
N MET A 230 14.13 -5.15 0.96
CA MET A 230 14.63 -3.97 0.27
C MET A 230 13.68 -2.80 0.42
N THR A 231 14.19 -1.57 0.43
CA THR A 231 13.34 -0.37 0.48
C THR A 231 13.43 0.46 -0.79
N ALA A 232 12.41 1.28 -1.02
CA ALA A 232 12.41 2.25 -2.13
C ALA A 232 13.43 3.38 -1.91
N HIS A 233 13.92 3.56 -0.66
CA HIS A 233 14.71 4.73 -0.27
C HIS A 233 16.19 4.62 -0.65
N ALA A 234 16.81 5.80 -0.82
CA ALA A 234 18.23 5.93 -1.21
C ALA A 234 19.16 6.08 0.00
N PHE A 235 18.64 6.10 1.22
CA PHE A 235 19.42 6.26 2.44
C PHE A 235 19.61 4.92 3.16
N PRO A 236 20.70 4.77 3.95
CA PRO A 236 20.96 3.59 4.75
C PRO A 236 19.84 3.37 5.76
N LEU A 237 19.35 2.13 5.88
CA LEU A 237 18.34 1.82 6.88
C LEU A 237 18.90 1.93 8.31
N ALA A 238 18.12 2.52 9.20
CA ALA A 238 18.34 2.55 10.63
C ALA A 238 17.30 1.68 11.34
N PHE A 239 17.66 1.08 12.48
CA PHE A 239 16.72 0.28 13.29
C PHE A 239 15.92 1.16 14.24
N ASP A 240 16.51 2.24 14.74
CA ASP A 240 15.83 3.16 15.64
C ASP A 240 14.88 4.06 14.85
N ASP A 241 13.70 4.26 15.43
CA ASP A 241 12.64 5.04 14.83
C ASP A 241 13.04 6.53 14.66
N GLU A 242 13.85 7.09 15.56
CA GLU A 242 14.26 8.49 15.51
C GLU A 242 15.12 8.79 14.30
N THR A 243 16.18 8.00 14.09
CA THR A 243 17.07 8.13 12.92
C THR A 243 16.28 7.93 11.63
N PHE A 244 15.41 6.91 11.58
CA PHE A 244 14.60 6.66 10.40
C PHE A 244 13.64 7.82 10.09
N LEU A 245 12.96 8.36 11.09
CA LEU A 245 12.06 9.51 10.93
C LEU A 245 12.80 10.76 10.47
N LYS A 246 14.00 10.98 10.97
CA LYS A 246 14.86 12.09 10.52
C LYS A 246 15.25 11.92 9.05
N GLN A 247 15.74 10.74 8.65
CA GLN A 247 16.09 10.44 7.25
C GLN A 247 14.90 10.63 6.31
N TYR A 248 13.71 10.24 6.77
CA TYR A 248 12.49 10.40 6.00
C TYR A 248 12.07 11.87 5.86
N ALA A 249 12.23 12.67 6.92
CA ALA A 249 11.98 14.11 6.88
C ALA A 249 12.97 14.83 5.94
N ASP A 250 14.25 14.45 5.99
CA ASP A 250 15.28 14.96 5.08
C ASP A 250 14.91 14.65 3.61
N LEU A 251 14.46 13.40 3.31
CA LEU A 251 13.97 13.03 1.99
C LEU A 251 12.77 13.89 1.55
N GLU A 252 11.77 14.10 2.42
CA GLU A 252 10.60 14.93 2.08
C GLU A 252 11.02 16.39 1.79
N ASN A 253 11.98 16.91 2.52
CA ASN A 253 12.54 18.25 2.28
C ASN A 253 13.30 18.33 0.94
N ASP A 254 14.13 17.33 0.64
CA ASP A 254 14.91 17.27 -0.60
C ASP A 254 14.00 17.16 -1.82
N VAL A 255 12.97 16.31 -1.80
CA VAL A 255 12.04 16.20 -2.93
C VAL A 255 11.20 17.45 -3.09
N ARG A 256 10.84 18.12 -2.00
CA ARG A 256 10.13 19.41 -2.05
C ARG A 256 10.99 20.51 -2.68
N LYS A 257 12.24 20.59 -2.25
CA LYS A 257 13.21 21.57 -2.78
C LYS A 257 13.50 21.34 -4.26
N LYS A 258 13.68 20.05 -4.65
CA LYS A 258 14.11 19.70 -6.01
C LYS A 258 12.97 19.69 -7.02
N TYR A 259 11.78 19.20 -6.62
CA TYR A 259 10.69 18.90 -7.54
C TYR A 259 9.38 19.64 -7.23
N GLY A 260 9.31 20.44 -6.15
CA GLY A 260 8.11 21.14 -5.75
C GLY A 260 6.98 20.24 -5.23
N VAL A 261 7.26 18.98 -4.90
CA VAL A 261 6.27 18.01 -4.41
C VAL A 261 6.53 17.61 -2.96
N SER A 262 5.47 17.24 -2.23
CA SER A 262 5.57 16.88 -0.82
C SER A 262 5.77 15.38 -0.58
N ASN A 263 5.73 14.56 -1.64
CA ASN A 263 5.77 13.10 -1.52
C ASN A 263 6.78 12.51 -2.51
N TYR A 264 7.72 11.70 -2.00
CA TYR A 264 8.71 11.02 -2.83
C TYR A 264 8.09 10.08 -3.88
N ALA A 265 6.91 9.50 -3.60
CA ALA A 265 6.23 8.57 -4.50
C ALA A 265 5.81 9.21 -5.84
N ILE A 266 5.86 10.53 -5.95
CA ILE A 266 5.58 11.28 -7.19
C ILE A 266 6.77 12.12 -7.65
N ALA A 267 7.86 12.12 -6.88
CA ALA A 267 9.01 12.99 -7.14
C ALA A 267 9.71 12.63 -8.45
N GLY A 268 9.96 13.64 -9.27
CA GLY A 268 10.66 13.55 -10.54
C GLY A 268 9.83 13.04 -11.72
N LEU A 269 8.61 12.53 -11.51
CA LEU A 269 7.77 12.01 -12.59
C LEU A 269 7.47 13.07 -13.67
N GLY A 270 7.28 14.32 -13.26
CA GLY A 270 7.04 15.46 -14.17
C GLY A 270 8.30 16.01 -14.84
N LYS A 271 9.49 15.42 -14.57
CA LYS A 271 10.76 15.85 -15.21
C LYS A 271 11.21 14.86 -16.27
N SER A 272 11.42 13.60 -15.92
CA SER A 272 11.70 12.51 -16.86
C SER A 272 11.43 11.15 -16.21
N ARG A 273 11.50 10.09 -17.01
CA ARG A 273 11.38 8.70 -16.54
C ARG A 273 12.52 8.34 -15.59
N GLU A 274 13.75 8.78 -15.90
CA GLU A 274 14.96 8.50 -15.13
C GLU A 274 15.05 9.32 -13.85
N GLU A 275 14.42 10.51 -13.80
CA GLU A 275 14.32 11.33 -12.58
C GLU A 275 13.24 10.81 -11.61
N PHE A 276 12.31 9.99 -12.10
CA PHE A 276 11.26 9.46 -11.23
C PHE A 276 11.85 8.59 -10.12
N TYR A 277 11.45 8.85 -8.89
CA TYR A 277 12.04 8.27 -7.69
C TYR A 277 12.10 6.74 -7.70
N TYR A 278 11.09 6.07 -8.27
CA TYR A 278 11.03 4.62 -8.34
C TYR A 278 11.89 3.99 -9.45
N TYR A 279 12.32 4.76 -10.47
CA TYR A 279 13.17 4.22 -11.52
C TYR A 279 14.45 3.57 -10.97
N ARG A 280 15.18 4.31 -10.11
CA ARG A 280 16.38 3.81 -9.42
C ARG A 280 16.05 2.59 -8.56
N ALA A 281 14.91 2.63 -7.83
CA ALA A 281 14.56 1.57 -6.89
C ALA A 281 14.18 0.27 -7.62
N PHE A 282 13.40 0.34 -8.70
CA PHE A 282 13.05 -0.84 -9.49
C PHE A 282 14.31 -1.52 -10.08
N LEU A 283 15.21 -0.74 -10.68
CA LEU A 283 16.46 -1.24 -11.25
C LEU A 283 17.37 -1.84 -10.17
N GLY A 284 17.60 -1.12 -9.08
CA GLY A 284 18.53 -1.54 -8.05
C GLY A 284 18.03 -2.75 -7.26
N ILE A 285 16.72 -2.83 -6.96
CA ILE A 285 16.16 -4.00 -6.26
C ILE A 285 16.16 -5.21 -7.21
N SER A 286 15.81 -5.05 -8.50
CA SER A 286 15.93 -6.14 -9.48
C SER A 286 17.36 -6.69 -9.55
N ARG A 287 18.38 -5.80 -9.61
CA ARG A 287 19.80 -6.19 -9.56
C ARG A 287 20.16 -6.92 -8.25
N MET A 288 19.60 -6.50 -7.12
CA MET A 288 19.82 -7.19 -5.84
C MET A 288 19.23 -8.60 -5.85
N VAL A 289 18.10 -8.82 -6.51
CA VAL A 289 17.52 -10.16 -6.72
C VAL A 289 18.44 -11.00 -7.63
N ASP A 290 19.00 -10.43 -8.70
CA ASP A 290 19.97 -11.12 -9.55
C ASP A 290 21.23 -11.52 -8.75
N TRP A 291 21.70 -10.61 -7.87
CA TRP A 291 22.87 -10.88 -7.02
C TRP A 291 22.62 -12.00 -6.00
N ILE A 292 21.48 -11.98 -5.29
CA ILE A 292 21.17 -13.03 -4.29
C ILE A 292 20.95 -14.38 -4.97
N ALA A 293 20.31 -14.42 -6.13
CA ALA A 293 20.08 -15.66 -6.88
C ALA A 293 21.40 -16.32 -7.34
N ALA A 294 22.46 -15.55 -7.49
CA ALA A 294 23.81 -16.07 -7.87
C ALA A 294 24.58 -16.63 -6.68
N GLN A 295 24.11 -16.55 -5.45
CA GLN A 295 24.82 -17.06 -4.29
C GLN A 295 24.74 -18.59 -4.22
N PRO A 296 25.85 -19.30 -3.91
CA PRO A 296 25.88 -20.77 -3.96
C PRO A 296 24.95 -21.45 -2.95
N TYR A 297 24.56 -20.75 -1.90
CA TYR A 297 23.70 -21.22 -0.83
C TYR A 297 22.20 -20.94 -1.06
N VAL A 298 21.83 -20.45 -2.25
CA VAL A 298 20.43 -20.15 -2.59
C VAL A 298 19.78 -21.32 -3.34
N ASP A 299 18.58 -21.67 -2.91
CA ASP A 299 17.65 -22.51 -3.68
C ASP A 299 16.95 -21.63 -4.74
N THR A 300 17.44 -21.68 -5.97
CA THR A 300 16.92 -20.88 -7.08
C THR A 300 15.51 -21.28 -7.51
N ASP A 301 15.03 -22.47 -7.14
CA ASP A 301 13.69 -22.94 -7.41
C ASP A 301 12.66 -22.40 -6.39
N SER A 302 13.13 -21.63 -5.40
CA SER A 302 12.31 -21.09 -4.33
C SER A 302 12.70 -19.65 -3.96
N ILE A 303 12.66 -18.74 -4.95
CA ILE A 303 12.82 -17.30 -4.74
C ILE A 303 11.44 -16.65 -4.84
N THR A 304 10.91 -16.18 -3.71
CA THR A 304 9.54 -15.69 -3.61
C THR A 304 9.49 -14.20 -3.26
N TYR A 305 8.43 -13.53 -3.70
CA TYR A 305 8.18 -12.12 -3.41
C TYR A 305 6.93 -11.95 -2.55
N SER A 306 6.96 -10.99 -1.62
CA SER A 306 5.75 -10.46 -0.97
C SER A 306 5.87 -8.96 -0.73
N GLY A 307 4.73 -8.25 -0.82
CA GLY A 307 4.69 -6.83 -0.52
C GLY A 307 3.27 -6.30 -0.42
N ALA A 308 3.08 -5.28 0.43
CA ALA A 308 1.77 -4.65 0.64
C ALA A 308 1.79 -3.19 0.18
N SER A 309 0.66 -2.70 -0.34
CA SER A 309 0.52 -1.30 -0.74
C SER A 309 1.60 -0.89 -1.75
N GLN A 310 2.48 0.06 -1.42
CA GLN A 310 3.66 0.37 -2.22
C GLN A 310 4.46 -0.89 -2.57
N GLY A 311 4.72 -1.77 -1.59
CA GLY A 311 5.41 -3.04 -1.82
C GLY A 311 4.64 -3.94 -2.79
N GLY A 312 3.31 -3.96 -2.74
CA GLY A 312 2.49 -4.64 -3.74
C GLY A 312 2.70 -4.10 -5.16
N GLY A 313 2.74 -2.77 -5.30
CA GLY A 313 3.06 -2.09 -6.56
C GLY A 313 4.49 -2.37 -7.05
N PHE A 314 5.48 -2.37 -6.14
CA PHE A 314 6.84 -2.83 -6.45
C PHE A 314 6.86 -4.27 -6.94
N GLY A 315 6.05 -5.14 -6.34
CA GLY A 315 5.92 -6.53 -6.77
C GLY A 315 5.44 -6.67 -8.20
N LEU A 316 4.49 -5.83 -8.65
CA LEU A 316 4.05 -5.81 -10.05
C LEU A 316 5.24 -5.54 -10.99
N ALA A 317 6.09 -4.55 -10.66
CA ALA A 317 7.26 -4.24 -11.46
C ALA A 317 8.35 -5.32 -11.37
N LEU A 318 8.70 -5.75 -10.16
CA LEU A 318 9.81 -6.69 -9.93
C LEU A 318 9.52 -8.07 -10.50
N LEU A 319 8.30 -8.62 -10.34
CA LEU A 319 7.91 -9.91 -10.93
C LEU A 319 7.89 -9.87 -12.47
N ALA A 320 7.66 -8.70 -13.05
CA ALA A 320 7.73 -8.50 -14.50
C ALA A 320 9.18 -8.36 -15.02
N LEU A 321 10.03 -7.63 -14.28
CA LEU A 321 11.39 -7.28 -14.71
C LEU A 321 12.43 -8.34 -14.35
N ASN A 322 12.13 -9.27 -13.43
CA ASN A 322 13.08 -10.25 -12.93
C ASN A 322 12.51 -11.67 -13.01
N ARG A 323 13.22 -12.57 -13.67
CA ARG A 323 12.79 -13.95 -13.94
C ARG A 323 13.20 -14.96 -12.85
N HIS A 324 13.94 -14.55 -11.84
CA HIS A 324 14.30 -15.42 -10.73
C HIS A 324 13.13 -15.70 -9.78
N PHE A 325 12.09 -14.87 -9.77
CA PHE A 325 10.93 -15.12 -8.92
C PHE A 325 10.12 -16.33 -9.36
N THR A 326 9.89 -17.24 -8.43
CA THR A 326 9.09 -18.46 -8.61
C THR A 326 7.65 -18.30 -8.17
N LYS A 327 7.37 -17.38 -7.22
CA LYS A 327 6.02 -17.03 -6.74
C LYS A 327 5.96 -15.58 -6.27
N GLY A 328 4.78 -14.96 -6.34
CA GLY A 328 4.53 -13.63 -5.80
C GLY A 328 3.22 -13.51 -5.02
N VAL A 329 3.24 -12.76 -3.89
CA VAL A 329 2.04 -12.34 -3.15
C VAL A 329 1.99 -10.82 -3.09
N LEU A 330 0.95 -10.24 -3.66
CA LEU A 330 0.74 -8.79 -3.76
C LEU A 330 -0.47 -8.41 -2.92
N TYR A 331 -0.23 -7.81 -1.77
CA TYR A 331 -1.29 -7.37 -0.87
C TYR A 331 -1.71 -5.94 -1.19
N VAL A 332 -2.98 -5.71 -1.48
CA VAL A 332 -3.58 -4.39 -1.74
C VAL A 332 -2.65 -3.48 -2.56
N PRO A 333 -2.23 -3.93 -3.78
CA PRO A 333 -1.14 -3.30 -4.50
C PRO A 333 -1.46 -1.87 -4.92
N ALA A 334 -0.53 -0.97 -4.62
CA ALA A 334 -0.48 0.39 -5.14
C ALA A 334 0.04 0.44 -6.58
N LEU A 335 0.22 1.63 -7.13
CA LEU A 335 0.73 1.87 -8.49
C LEU A 335 -0.10 1.18 -9.58
N SER A 336 -1.38 0.98 -9.32
CA SER A 336 -2.32 0.27 -10.18
C SER A 336 -3.17 1.26 -10.97
N ASP A 337 -3.14 1.13 -12.30
CA ASP A 337 -3.98 1.91 -13.24
C ASP A 337 -3.81 3.44 -13.06
N ASN A 338 -2.57 3.88 -13.11
CA ASN A 338 -2.17 5.26 -12.78
C ASN A 338 -2.81 6.33 -13.68
N MET A 339 -3.25 5.98 -14.89
CA MET A 339 -3.88 6.91 -15.82
C MET A 339 -5.40 7.04 -15.64
N ALA A 340 -6.03 6.15 -14.88
CA ALA A 340 -7.48 6.12 -14.73
C ALA A 340 -8.09 7.43 -14.18
N PRO A 341 -7.51 8.11 -13.18
CA PRO A 341 -8.06 9.37 -12.71
C PRO A 341 -8.08 10.47 -13.77
N LEU A 342 -7.07 10.50 -14.63
CA LEU A 342 -6.97 11.50 -15.70
C LEU A 342 -7.91 11.20 -16.87
N LEU A 343 -8.02 9.92 -17.27
CA LEU A 343 -8.69 9.56 -18.52
C LEU A 343 -10.17 9.23 -18.35
N ILE A 344 -10.56 8.66 -17.21
CA ILE A 344 -11.91 8.13 -16.98
C ILE A 344 -12.49 8.47 -15.59
N GLY A 345 -11.81 9.31 -14.80
CA GLY A 345 -12.28 9.73 -13.47
C GLY A 345 -12.33 8.62 -12.41
N ARG A 346 -11.78 7.43 -12.67
CA ARG A 346 -11.70 6.32 -11.72
C ARG A 346 -10.47 6.50 -10.83
N ARG A 347 -10.60 6.29 -9.52
CA ARG A 347 -9.47 6.39 -8.59
C ARG A 347 -8.44 5.29 -8.84
N SER A 348 -7.15 5.66 -8.81
CA SER A 348 -6.02 4.72 -8.87
C SER A 348 -5.48 4.35 -7.50
N GLY A 349 -4.59 3.39 -7.44
CA GLY A 349 -3.93 2.99 -6.21
C GLY A 349 -3.01 4.07 -5.64
N CYS A 350 -3.07 4.28 -4.32
CA CYS A 350 -2.39 5.33 -3.55
C CYS A 350 -2.94 6.76 -3.69
N GLY A 351 -4.28 6.88 -3.78
CA GLY A 351 -4.94 8.19 -3.69
C GLY A 351 -5.05 8.92 -5.02
N PRO A 352 -5.09 10.24 -5.01
CA PRO A 352 -5.22 11.00 -6.23
C PRO A 352 -4.02 10.73 -7.14
N CYS A 353 -4.29 10.71 -8.42
CA CYS A 353 -3.34 10.48 -9.49
C CYS A 353 -1.99 11.15 -9.22
N HIS A 354 -0.91 10.39 -9.38
CA HIS A 354 0.46 10.90 -9.33
C HIS A 354 0.67 12.14 -10.21
N ILE A 355 -0.13 12.29 -11.26
CA ILE A 355 -0.10 13.43 -12.18
C ILE A 355 -0.68 14.69 -11.51
N PHE A 356 -1.81 14.58 -10.81
CA PHE A 356 -2.44 15.74 -10.14
C PHE A 356 -1.63 16.28 -8.96
N GLY A 357 -0.78 15.44 -8.35
CA GLY A 357 0.16 15.86 -7.31
C GLY A 357 1.38 16.63 -7.83
N GLN A 358 1.58 16.69 -9.15
CA GLN A 358 2.67 17.45 -9.76
C GLN A 358 2.35 18.96 -9.82
N PRO A 359 3.37 19.85 -9.85
CA PRO A 359 3.21 21.23 -10.27
C PRO A 359 2.48 21.31 -11.60
N ALA A 360 1.69 22.34 -11.82
CA ALA A 360 0.81 22.46 -12.99
C ALA A 360 1.59 22.35 -14.31
N GLU A 361 2.76 22.98 -14.39
CA GLU A 361 3.69 22.98 -15.53
C GLU A 361 4.27 21.58 -15.83
N ASP A 362 4.36 20.72 -14.82
CA ASP A 362 4.98 19.38 -14.94
C ASP A 362 3.95 18.28 -15.29
N ARG A 363 2.65 18.54 -15.20
CA ARG A 363 1.59 17.52 -15.37
C ARG A 363 1.56 16.89 -16.74
N ALA A 364 1.82 17.64 -17.79
CA ALA A 364 1.84 17.11 -19.15
C ALA A 364 2.99 16.11 -19.35
N GLU A 365 4.16 16.39 -18.79
CA GLU A 365 5.28 15.45 -18.83
C GLU A 365 5.08 14.25 -17.94
N ALA A 366 4.52 14.44 -16.74
CA ALA A 366 4.13 13.35 -15.86
C ALA A 366 3.14 12.39 -16.52
N ALA A 367 2.18 12.90 -17.29
CA ALA A 367 1.21 12.07 -18.02
C ALA A 367 1.87 11.21 -19.11
N LYS A 368 2.96 11.67 -19.74
CA LYS A 368 3.74 10.86 -20.69
C LYS A 368 4.59 9.79 -19.99
N ASN A 369 5.11 10.11 -18.80
CA ASN A 369 6.02 9.24 -18.07
C ASN A 369 5.28 8.17 -17.23
N ALA A 370 4.12 8.50 -16.64
CA ALA A 370 3.38 7.62 -15.74
C ALA A 370 3.08 6.21 -16.30
N PRO A 371 2.74 6.02 -17.58
CA PRO A 371 2.48 4.69 -18.13
C PRO A 371 3.67 3.72 -18.04
N TYR A 372 4.91 4.21 -17.98
CA TYR A 372 6.10 3.36 -17.83
C TYR A 372 6.26 2.79 -16.42
N PHE A 373 5.55 3.35 -15.45
CA PHE A 373 5.58 2.96 -14.04
C PHE A 373 4.24 2.44 -13.54
N ASP A 374 3.28 2.24 -14.44
CA ASP A 374 1.96 1.72 -14.13
C ASP A 374 2.02 0.20 -13.90
N GLY A 375 1.58 -0.25 -12.74
CA GLY A 375 1.48 -1.67 -12.39
C GLY A 375 0.66 -2.47 -13.40
N ALA A 376 -0.38 -1.87 -13.99
CA ALA A 376 -1.19 -2.52 -15.02
C ALA A 376 -0.40 -2.84 -16.30
N ASN A 377 0.64 -2.04 -16.61
CA ASN A 377 1.52 -2.30 -17.73
C ASN A 377 2.57 -3.37 -17.41
N PHE A 378 3.07 -3.45 -16.19
CA PHE A 378 3.93 -4.54 -15.75
C PHE A 378 3.18 -5.87 -15.65
N ALA A 379 1.92 -5.86 -15.22
CA ALA A 379 1.11 -7.03 -14.92
C ALA A 379 1.06 -8.03 -16.08
N SER A 380 0.99 -7.56 -17.35
CA SER A 380 0.96 -8.41 -18.53
C SER A 380 2.27 -9.19 -18.81
N ARG A 381 3.34 -8.88 -18.07
CA ARG A 381 4.67 -9.51 -18.17
C ARG A 381 4.96 -10.46 -16.99
N ILE A 382 4.05 -10.54 -16.01
CA ILE A 382 4.18 -11.50 -14.90
C ILE A 382 3.81 -12.90 -15.42
N VAL A 383 4.74 -13.85 -15.25
CA VAL A 383 4.57 -15.24 -15.72
C VAL A 383 4.64 -16.26 -14.58
N CYS A 384 5.26 -15.91 -13.44
CA CYS A 384 5.30 -16.80 -12.28
C CYS A 384 3.92 -16.86 -11.58
N PRO A 385 3.63 -17.93 -10.83
CA PRO A 385 2.48 -18.03 -9.95
C PRO A 385 2.32 -16.78 -9.06
N VAL A 386 1.10 -16.22 -9.00
CA VAL A 386 0.86 -14.98 -8.27
C VAL A 386 -0.51 -14.97 -7.57
N ARG A 387 -0.53 -14.43 -6.36
CA ARG A 387 -1.74 -14.15 -5.59
C ARG A 387 -1.85 -12.65 -5.36
N VAL A 388 -2.99 -12.08 -5.70
CA VAL A 388 -3.29 -10.66 -5.47
C VAL A 388 -4.40 -10.58 -4.42
N VAL A 389 -4.18 -9.87 -3.34
CA VAL A 389 -5.19 -9.63 -2.30
C VAL A 389 -5.80 -8.26 -2.52
N VAL A 390 -7.13 -8.19 -2.59
CA VAL A 390 -7.88 -6.95 -2.81
C VAL A 390 -8.87 -6.71 -1.66
N GLY A 391 -8.86 -5.49 -1.08
CA GLY A 391 -9.86 -5.07 -0.10
C GLY A 391 -11.05 -4.42 -0.80
N PHE A 392 -12.27 -4.94 -0.60
CA PHE A 392 -13.47 -4.39 -1.25
C PHE A 392 -13.89 -3.04 -0.68
N ALA A 393 -13.40 -2.69 0.51
CA ALA A 393 -13.61 -1.39 1.16
C ALA A 393 -12.33 -0.54 1.22
N ASP A 394 -11.32 -0.83 0.37
CA ASP A 394 -10.04 -0.13 0.39
C ASP A 394 -10.11 1.21 -0.34
N ASP A 395 -10.01 2.31 0.42
CA ASP A 395 -9.98 3.68 -0.12
C ASP A 395 -8.57 4.15 -0.53
N THR A 396 -7.52 3.42 -0.12
CA THR A 396 -6.13 3.77 -0.44
C THR A 396 -5.69 3.15 -1.76
N CYS A 397 -5.93 1.83 -1.91
CA CYS A 397 -5.73 1.10 -3.16
C CYS A 397 -7.07 0.55 -3.64
N PRO A 398 -7.89 1.37 -4.32
CA PRO A 398 -9.27 1.03 -4.63
C PRO A 398 -9.42 -0.26 -5.44
N PRO A 399 -10.39 -1.12 -5.10
CA PRO A 399 -10.57 -2.41 -5.77
C PRO A 399 -10.72 -2.32 -7.30
N PRO A 400 -11.37 -1.32 -7.90
CA PRO A 400 -11.42 -1.24 -9.36
C PRO A 400 -10.04 -1.03 -10.02
N ALA A 401 -9.12 -0.32 -9.37
CA ALA A 401 -7.76 -0.17 -9.89
C ALA A 401 -6.94 -1.46 -9.74
N VAL A 402 -7.10 -2.15 -8.59
CA VAL A 402 -6.45 -3.46 -8.38
C VAL A 402 -6.94 -4.49 -9.39
N TYR A 403 -8.24 -4.53 -9.68
CA TYR A 403 -8.81 -5.42 -10.68
C TYR A 403 -8.38 -5.07 -12.11
N ALA A 404 -8.33 -3.78 -12.47
CA ALA A 404 -7.81 -3.34 -13.76
C ALA A 404 -6.38 -3.86 -14.00
N THR A 405 -5.57 -3.92 -12.94
CA THR A 405 -4.21 -4.46 -12.98
C THR A 405 -4.19 -5.98 -12.98
N TYR A 406 -4.96 -6.63 -12.09
CA TYR A 406 -5.03 -8.09 -12.01
C TYR A 406 -5.49 -8.73 -13.31
N ASN A 407 -6.48 -8.15 -13.97
CA ASN A 407 -7.03 -8.65 -15.23
C ASN A 407 -5.99 -8.66 -16.39
N GLU A 408 -4.93 -7.86 -16.30
CA GLU A 408 -3.80 -7.84 -17.24
C GLU A 408 -2.76 -8.96 -16.99
N ILE A 409 -2.72 -9.58 -15.80
CA ILE A 409 -1.73 -10.62 -15.47
C ILE A 409 -1.90 -11.83 -16.43
N LYS A 410 -0.80 -12.33 -16.97
CA LYS A 410 -0.77 -13.46 -17.92
C LYS A 410 -0.31 -14.77 -17.31
N ALA A 411 0.12 -14.78 -16.05
CA ALA A 411 0.50 -16.02 -15.37
C ALA A 411 -0.62 -17.04 -15.41
N ALA A 412 -0.28 -18.30 -15.74
CA ALA A 412 -1.25 -19.41 -15.81
C ALA A 412 -1.83 -19.71 -14.42
N ASP A 413 -1.00 -19.69 -13.38
CA ASP A 413 -1.45 -19.79 -11.97
C ASP A 413 -1.54 -18.40 -11.35
N ARG A 414 -2.68 -17.75 -11.54
CA ARG A 414 -3.02 -16.49 -10.89
C ARG A 414 -4.33 -16.61 -10.14
N ASN A 415 -4.42 -15.94 -9.00
CA ASN A 415 -5.67 -15.86 -8.24
C ASN A 415 -5.79 -14.52 -7.53
N ILE A 416 -7.02 -13.99 -7.43
CA ILE A 416 -7.36 -12.82 -6.64
C ILE A 416 -8.12 -13.24 -5.39
N ILE A 417 -7.66 -12.76 -4.23
CA ILE A 417 -8.20 -13.09 -2.92
C ILE A 417 -9.03 -11.92 -2.44
N HIS A 418 -10.31 -12.13 -2.24
CA HIS A 418 -11.26 -11.11 -1.85
C HIS A 418 -11.23 -10.89 -0.33
N GLY A 419 -10.96 -9.67 0.08
CA GLY A 419 -11.17 -9.16 1.43
C GLY A 419 -12.51 -8.44 1.51
N ILE A 420 -13.61 -9.17 1.71
CA ILE A 420 -14.94 -8.60 1.87
C ILE A 420 -14.98 -7.79 3.17
N GLY A 421 -15.45 -6.53 3.11
CA GLY A 421 -15.40 -5.60 4.22
C GLY A 421 -13.99 -5.15 4.65
N MET A 422 -12.96 -5.61 3.97
CA MET A 422 -11.57 -5.26 4.23
C MET A 422 -11.21 -3.93 3.56
N GLY A 423 -10.69 -3.00 4.36
CA GLY A 423 -10.04 -1.79 3.87
C GLY A 423 -8.57 -2.03 3.51
N HIS A 424 -7.73 -1.00 3.69
CA HIS A 424 -6.29 -1.09 3.36
C HIS A 424 -5.48 -2.02 4.26
N ARG A 425 -5.99 -2.36 5.45
CA ARG A 425 -5.34 -3.28 6.38
C ARG A 425 -5.76 -4.71 6.09
N VAL A 426 -4.80 -5.54 5.67
CA VAL A 426 -5.06 -6.95 5.34
C VAL A 426 -5.42 -7.75 6.59
N PHE A 427 -6.45 -8.58 6.51
CA PHE A 427 -6.87 -9.47 7.59
C PHE A 427 -5.81 -10.53 7.90
N ARG A 428 -5.67 -10.89 9.17
CA ARG A 428 -4.62 -11.80 9.65
C ARG A 428 -4.73 -13.21 9.07
N ASP A 429 -5.95 -13.73 8.90
CA ASP A 429 -6.22 -15.04 8.31
C ASP A 429 -5.80 -15.08 6.83
N ILE A 430 -6.07 -14.03 6.05
CA ILE A 430 -5.60 -13.89 4.68
C ILE A 430 -4.08 -13.88 4.64
N THR A 431 -3.44 -13.08 5.51
CA THR A 431 -1.97 -13.02 5.57
C THR A 431 -1.36 -14.39 5.91
N LYS A 432 -1.94 -15.11 6.88
CA LYS A 432 -1.50 -16.46 7.26
C LYS A 432 -1.60 -17.43 6.09
N ARG A 433 -2.76 -17.50 5.44
CA ARG A 433 -3.01 -18.37 4.28
C ARG A 433 -2.08 -18.07 3.10
N MET A 434 -1.79 -16.79 2.84
CA MET A 434 -0.87 -16.41 1.78
C MET A 434 0.59 -16.75 2.09
N ARG A 435 1.02 -16.62 3.34
CA ARG A 435 2.35 -17.09 3.78
C ARG A 435 2.49 -18.60 3.64
N GLU A 436 1.47 -19.37 4.01
CA GLU A 436 1.45 -20.83 3.83
C GLU A 436 1.57 -21.20 2.34
N TRP A 437 0.80 -20.53 1.46
CA TRP A 437 0.92 -20.74 0.02
C TRP A 437 2.31 -20.35 -0.52
N GLN A 438 2.89 -19.26 -0.06
CA GLN A 438 4.23 -18.82 -0.48
C GLN A 438 5.31 -19.86 -0.08
N ARG A 439 5.13 -20.54 1.05
CA ARG A 439 6.03 -21.56 1.58
C ARG A 439 5.81 -22.95 0.98
N SER A 440 4.66 -23.24 0.38
CA SER A 440 4.41 -24.51 -0.30
C SER A 440 5.34 -24.66 -1.51
N ARG A 441 5.73 -25.90 -1.81
CA ARG A 441 6.49 -26.24 -3.02
C ARG A 441 5.60 -26.20 -4.27
#